data_3ab33a45795f6b7ddc20844f44fe1cc1
#
_entry.id   3ab33a45795f6b7ddc20844f44fe1cc1
#
_cell.length_a   1.000
_cell.length_b   1.000
_cell.length_c   1.000
_cell.angle_alpha   90.00
_cell.angle_beta   90.00
_cell.angle_gamma   90.00
#
_symmetry.space_group_name_H-M   'P 1'
#
loop_
_entity.id
_entity.type
_entity.pdbx_description
1 polymer ?
#
loop_
_entity_poly.entity_id
_entity_poly.type
_entity_poly.pdbx_seq_one_letter_code
_entity_poly.pdbx_strand_id
1 'polypeptide(L)'
;MGLSTNYKNKIIDALTGRRELSTSGSCWIGLATAEPTESGTAVTTNELTLGSGGSGASAGYNSTTGYQRVLLSDDQSTSTQKMSAAENGSSHNIAQVLFNRALTAWGKVTHVLFFSSATGTDIYGWAPIQNGGVTIGVGDVANFNLNAIQLSLIDTTES
;
A
#
# COMPACT_ATOMS: atom_id res chain seq x y z
N MET A 1 8.56 5.04 -6.60
CA MET A 1 7.98 4.78 -5.27
C MET A 1 8.81 5.51 -4.22
N GLY A 2 8.15 6.26 -3.34
CA GLY A 2 8.78 6.85 -2.17
C GLY A 2 8.65 5.92 -0.96
N LEU A 3 9.76 5.61 -0.28
CA LEU A 3 9.72 4.99 1.04
C LEU A 3 9.53 6.07 2.09
N SER A 4 8.72 5.78 3.12
CA SER A 4 8.59 6.67 4.28
C SER A 4 9.92 6.82 5.02
N THR A 5 10.18 7.97 5.61
CA THR A 5 11.40 8.23 6.38
C THR A 5 11.56 7.23 7.53
N ASN A 6 10.47 6.88 8.19
CA ASN A 6 10.48 5.86 9.24
C ASN A 6 11.00 4.51 8.70
N TYR A 7 10.53 4.10 7.51
CA TYR A 7 10.94 2.82 6.94
C TYR A 7 12.38 2.86 6.39
N LYS A 8 12.80 3.98 5.79
CA LYS A 8 14.21 4.20 5.42
C LYS A 8 15.14 4.02 6.63
N ASN A 9 14.78 4.61 7.77
CA ASN A 9 15.56 4.48 9.02
C ASN A 9 15.61 3.03 9.49
N LYS A 10 14.49 2.28 9.44
CA LYS A 10 14.47 0.84 9.79
C LYS A 10 15.42 0.03 8.91
N ILE A 11 15.45 0.30 7.61
CA ILE A 11 16.38 -0.37 6.67
C ILE A 11 17.84 -0.04 7.00
N ILE A 12 18.18 1.22 7.23
CA ILE A 12 19.54 1.64 7.59
C ILE A 12 19.97 1.03 8.92
N ASP A 13 19.10 1.04 9.93
CA ASP A 13 19.39 0.41 11.23
C ASP A 13 19.64 -1.11 11.09
N ALA A 14 18.91 -1.79 10.21
CA ALA A 14 19.14 -3.21 9.94
C ALA A 14 20.47 -3.45 9.22
N LEU A 15 20.78 -2.66 8.20
CA LEU A 15 22.06 -2.76 7.46
C LEU A 15 23.29 -2.46 8.33
N THR A 16 23.13 -1.56 9.30
CA THR A 16 24.22 -1.20 10.23
C THR A 16 24.28 -2.11 11.47
N GLY A 17 23.42 -3.13 11.55
CA GLY A 17 23.38 -4.08 12.69
C GLY A 17 22.82 -3.50 13.99
N ARG A 18 22.18 -2.32 13.94
CA ARG A 18 21.59 -1.70 15.13
C ARG A 18 20.28 -2.34 15.57
N ARG A 19 19.51 -2.87 14.62
CA ARG A 19 18.23 -3.56 14.84
C ARG A 19 18.01 -4.59 13.75
N GLU A 20 17.20 -5.60 14.05
CA GLU A 20 16.65 -6.46 13.02
C GLU A 20 15.60 -5.69 12.20
N LEU A 21 15.49 -5.97 10.91
CA LEU A 21 14.41 -5.46 10.07
C LEU A 21 13.12 -6.18 10.46
N SER A 22 12.44 -5.65 11.47
CA SER A 22 11.13 -6.15 11.86
C SER A 22 10.09 -5.57 10.92
N THR A 23 9.50 -6.44 10.11
CA THR A 23 8.26 -6.17 9.37
C THR A 23 7.11 -6.86 10.10
N SER A 24 5.88 -6.40 9.88
CA SER A 24 4.70 -7.07 10.45
C SER A 24 4.38 -8.39 9.75
N GLY A 25 5.17 -8.79 8.77
CA GLY A 25 4.91 -9.97 7.93
C GLY A 25 3.76 -9.79 6.95
N SER A 26 3.10 -8.64 6.93
CA SER A 26 2.02 -8.35 5.98
C SER A 26 2.24 -7.03 5.24
N CYS A 27 1.73 -6.96 4.02
CA CYS A 27 1.70 -5.74 3.22
C CYS A 27 0.27 -5.50 2.72
N TRP A 28 -0.24 -4.32 3.02
CA TRP A 28 -1.59 -3.88 2.63
C TRP A 28 -1.48 -2.70 1.68
N ILE A 29 -2.34 -2.66 0.67
CA ILE A 29 -2.42 -1.54 -0.26
C ILE A 29 -3.66 -0.69 0.04
N GLY A 30 -3.46 0.62 0.10
CA GLY A 30 -4.50 1.64 0.21
C GLY A 30 -4.47 2.61 -0.96
N LEU A 31 -5.47 3.47 -1.02
CA LEU A 31 -5.66 4.49 -2.07
C LEU A 31 -5.72 5.88 -1.45
N ALA A 32 -5.04 6.85 -2.09
CA ALA A 32 -5.03 8.24 -1.65
C ALA A 32 -5.47 9.20 -2.76
N THR A 33 -6.10 10.30 -2.35
CA THR A 33 -6.59 11.36 -3.26
C THR A 33 -5.53 12.40 -3.58
N ALA A 34 -4.45 12.45 -2.81
CA ALA A 34 -3.32 13.33 -3.03
C ALA A 34 -2.02 12.64 -2.59
N GLU A 35 -0.89 13.21 -3.00
CA GLU A 35 0.42 12.74 -2.56
C GLU A 35 0.55 12.83 -1.04
N PRO A 36 1.03 11.75 -0.37
CA PRO A 36 1.37 11.82 1.04
C PRO A 36 2.46 12.85 1.32
N THR A 37 2.37 13.48 2.48
CA THR A 37 3.39 14.44 2.95
C THR A 37 4.01 13.98 4.25
N GLU A 38 5.32 14.17 4.40
CA GLU A 38 6.05 13.83 5.61
C GLU A 38 6.45 15.07 6.40
N SER A 39 6.35 14.97 7.73
CA SER A 39 6.92 15.93 8.68
C SER A 39 7.66 15.15 9.76
N GLY A 40 8.98 15.07 9.64
CA GLY A 40 9.79 14.16 10.47
C GLY A 40 9.44 12.70 10.20
N THR A 41 8.95 11.97 11.21
CA THR A 41 8.50 10.58 11.08
C THR A 41 6.98 10.44 10.88
N ALA A 42 6.23 11.55 10.97
CA ALA A 42 4.79 11.55 10.76
C ALA A 42 4.47 11.68 9.27
N VAL A 43 3.50 10.89 8.80
CA VAL A 43 3.02 10.90 7.43
C VAL A 43 1.54 11.25 7.38
N THR A 44 1.19 12.30 6.65
CA THR A 44 -0.20 12.58 6.26
C THR A 44 -0.46 11.83 4.96
N THR A 45 -1.26 10.79 5.02
CA THR A 45 -1.41 9.84 3.90
C THR A 45 -2.39 10.29 2.84
N ASN A 46 -3.31 11.21 3.15
CA ASN A 46 -4.44 11.59 2.27
C ASN A 46 -5.24 10.37 1.78
N GLU A 47 -5.21 9.29 2.58
CA GLU A 47 -5.92 8.04 2.30
C GLU A 47 -7.43 8.24 2.32
N LEU A 48 -8.15 7.47 1.53
CA LEU A 48 -9.60 7.32 1.66
C LEU A 48 -9.96 6.84 3.05
N THR A 49 -11.03 7.37 3.62
CA THR A 49 -11.41 7.11 5.01
C THR A 49 -11.74 5.64 5.24
N LEU A 50 -11.00 5.00 6.13
CA LEU A 50 -11.30 3.67 6.63
C LEU A 50 -12.51 3.69 7.58
N GLY A 51 -13.17 2.55 7.71
CA GLY A 51 -14.18 2.33 8.74
C GLY A 51 -13.55 2.08 10.11
N SER A 52 -14.31 2.32 11.16
CA SER A 52 -13.89 2.11 12.55
C SER A 52 -14.16 0.69 13.06
N GLY A 53 -14.79 -0.16 12.26
CA GLY A 53 -15.24 -1.50 12.68
C GLY A 53 -14.56 -2.63 11.93
N GLY A 54 -14.93 -3.85 12.32
CA GLY A 54 -14.45 -5.09 11.72
C GLY A 54 -13.19 -5.65 12.35
N SER A 55 -12.92 -6.91 12.06
CA SER A 55 -11.70 -7.62 12.45
C SER A 55 -11.27 -8.58 11.33
N GLY A 56 -10.01 -8.99 11.31
CA GLY A 56 -9.50 -9.86 10.27
C GLY A 56 -9.68 -9.27 8.87
N ALA A 57 -10.27 -10.02 7.96
CA ALA A 57 -10.48 -9.61 6.57
C ALA A 57 -11.43 -8.41 6.39
N SER A 58 -12.24 -8.08 7.40
CA SER A 58 -13.15 -6.93 7.39
C SER A 58 -12.61 -5.73 8.18
N ALA A 59 -11.39 -5.80 8.70
CA ALA A 59 -10.78 -4.69 9.46
C ALA A 59 -10.68 -3.44 8.57
N GLY A 60 -11.16 -2.32 9.10
CA GLY A 60 -11.13 -1.03 8.39
C GLY A 60 -12.17 -0.87 7.26
N TYR A 61 -13.09 -1.83 7.09
CA TYR A 61 -14.15 -1.67 6.09
C TYR A 61 -15.06 -0.50 6.44
N ASN A 62 -15.21 0.43 5.52
CA ASN A 62 -16.11 1.56 5.64
C ASN A 62 -17.46 1.21 5.00
N SER A 63 -18.47 0.95 5.82
CA SER A 63 -19.82 0.57 5.35
C SER A 63 -20.56 1.69 4.60
N THR A 64 -20.12 2.93 4.72
CA THR A 64 -20.71 4.07 4.00
C THR A 64 -20.11 4.21 2.61
N THR A 65 -18.79 4.08 2.50
CA THR A 65 -18.07 4.30 1.22
C THR A 65 -17.73 3.02 0.47
N GLY A 66 -17.73 1.88 1.15
CA GLY A 66 -17.27 0.60 0.64
C GLY A 66 -15.73 0.46 0.65
N TYR A 67 -14.99 1.49 1.07
CA TYR A 67 -13.53 1.46 1.04
C TYR A 67 -12.94 0.57 2.13
N GLN A 68 -11.88 -0.14 1.76
CA GLN A 68 -11.05 -0.95 2.65
C GLN A 68 -9.68 -1.15 1.98
N ARG A 69 -8.61 -1.24 2.77
CA ARG A 69 -7.32 -1.68 2.26
C ARG A 69 -7.38 -3.14 1.81
N VAL A 70 -6.55 -3.50 0.85
CA VAL A 70 -6.45 -4.87 0.32
C VAL A 70 -5.14 -5.50 0.75
N LEU A 71 -5.18 -6.73 1.23
CA LEU A 71 -3.98 -7.50 1.55
C LEU A 71 -3.25 -7.88 0.25
N LEU A 72 -1.97 -7.51 0.15
CA LEU A 72 -1.09 -7.90 -0.96
C LEU A 72 -0.29 -9.17 -0.64
N SER A 73 0.21 -9.26 0.57
CA SER A 73 1.03 -10.40 1.01
C SER A 73 0.98 -10.55 2.52
N ASP A 74 1.11 -11.78 2.96
CA ASP A 74 1.16 -12.17 4.35
C ASP A 74 2.18 -13.31 4.48
N ASP A 75 3.20 -13.16 5.32
CA ASP A 75 4.23 -14.17 5.53
C ASP A 75 3.69 -15.44 6.21
N GLN A 76 2.52 -15.34 6.83
CA GLN A 76 1.86 -16.46 7.50
C GLN A 76 1.06 -17.35 6.53
N SER A 77 0.85 -16.94 5.29
CA SER A 77 0.00 -17.68 4.34
C SER A 77 0.45 -17.52 2.89
N THR A 78 0.89 -18.60 2.28
CA THR A 78 1.23 -18.64 0.85
C THR A 78 0.01 -18.46 -0.05
N SER A 79 -1.19 -18.79 0.42
CA SER A 79 -2.43 -18.67 -0.36
C SER A 79 -2.91 -17.24 -0.54
N THR A 80 -2.43 -16.30 0.28
CA THR A 80 -2.80 -14.88 0.21
C THR A 80 -1.75 -14.01 -0.51
N GLN A 81 -0.64 -14.61 -0.94
CA GLN A 81 0.42 -13.91 -1.64
C GLN A 81 -0.05 -13.40 -3.00
N LYS A 82 -0.11 -12.08 -3.16
CA LYS A 82 -0.39 -11.44 -4.45
C LYS A 82 0.86 -10.80 -5.06
N MET A 83 1.99 -10.83 -4.36
CA MET A 83 3.28 -10.34 -4.83
C MET A 83 4.22 -11.52 -5.12
N SER A 84 5.04 -11.39 -6.15
CA SER A 84 6.13 -12.35 -6.43
C SER A 84 7.19 -12.31 -5.35
N ALA A 85 7.98 -13.37 -5.24
CA ALA A 85 9.27 -13.25 -4.57
C ALA A 85 10.11 -12.13 -5.22
N ALA A 86 10.93 -11.45 -4.43
CA ALA A 86 11.80 -10.41 -4.97
C ALA A 86 12.92 -11.06 -5.80
N GLU A 87 13.11 -10.56 -7.02
CA GLU A 87 14.17 -10.97 -7.92
C GLU A 87 14.85 -9.72 -8.51
N ASN A 88 16.17 -9.69 -8.49
CA ASN A 88 16.96 -8.53 -8.97
C ASN A 88 16.51 -7.20 -8.34
N GLY A 89 16.17 -7.20 -7.06
CA GLY A 89 15.72 -6.01 -6.33
C GLY A 89 14.29 -5.56 -6.68
N SER A 90 13.51 -6.37 -7.37
CA SER A 90 12.16 -6.04 -7.81
C SER A 90 11.15 -7.13 -7.44
N SER A 91 9.93 -6.73 -7.19
CA SER A 91 8.76 -7.60 -6.98
C SER A 91 7.56 -6.98 -7.67
N HIS A 92 6.65 -7.81 -8.18
CA HIS A 92 5.43 -7.38 -8.87
C HIS A 92 4.21 -8.19 -8.44
N ASN A 93 3.01 -7.68 -8.70
CA ASN A 93 1.82 -8.46 -8.36
C ASN A 93 1.57 -9.58 -9.37
N ILE A 94 1.43 -10.81 -8.84
CA ILE A 94 1.17 -12.06 -9.56
C ILE A 94 -0.31 -12.45 -9.57
N ALA A 95 -1.14 -11.69 -8.88
CA ALA A 95 -2.59 -11.82 -8.87
C ALA A 95 -3.24 -10.46 -8.99
N GLN A 96 -4.46 -10.43 -9.48
CA GLN A 96 -5.26 -9.21 -9.53
C GLN A 96 -5.53 -8.68 -8.11
N VAL A 97 -5.38 -7.38 -7.92
CA VAL A 97 -5.69 -6.69 -6.68
C VAL A 97 -6.99 -5.93 -6.85
N LEU A 98 -8.05 -6.42 -6.20
CA LEU A 98 -9.40 -5.87 -6.29
C LEU A 98 -9.76 -5.18 -4.98
N PHE A 99 -10.17 -3.93 -5.06
CA PHE A 99 -10.83 -3.23 -3.97
C PHE A 99 -12.31 -3.58 -3.93
N ASN A 100 -12.97 -3.32 -2.81
CA ASN A 100 -14.40 -3.46 -2.73
C ASN A 100 -15.10 -2.47 -3.67
N ARG A 101 -16.35 -2.77 -4.00
CA ARG A 101 -17.19 -1.87 -4.78
C ARG A 101 -17.42 -0.55 -4.04
N ALA A 102 -17.26 0.57 -4.72
CA ALA A 102 -17.54 1.89 -4.18
C ALA A 102 -19.05 2.07 -3.95
N LEU A 103 -19.46 2.27 -2.71
CA LEU A 103 -20.85 2.55 -2.34
C LEU A 103 -21.21 4.02 -2.49
N THR A 104 -20.20 4.89 -2.38
CA THR A 104 -20.25 6.32 -2.73
C THR A 104 -19.10 6.64 -3.66
N ALA A 105 -19.14 7.78 -4.36
CA ALA A 105 -18.01 8.22 -5.17
C ALA A 105 -16.78 8.45 -4.27
N TRP A 106 -15.65 7.82 -4.61
CA TRP A 106 -14.37 8.06 -3.92
C TRP A 106 -13.63 9.27 -4.48
N GLY A 107 -14.07 9.77 -5.65
CA GLY A 107 -13.42 10.86 -6.34
C GLY A 107 -12.15 10.44 -7.08
N LYS A 108 -11.28 11.39 -7.33
CA LYS A 108 -10.01 11.12 -8.02
C LYS A 108 -8.99 10.55 -7.07
N VAL A 109 -8.56 9.33 -7.33
CA VAL A 109 -7.47 8.64 -6.62
C VAL A 109 -6.19 8.80 -7.42
N THR A 110 -5.14 9.30 -6.80
CA THR A 110 -3.87 9.66 -7.47
C THR A 110 -2.68 8.84 -7.02
N HIS A 111 -2.74 8.23 -5.84
CA HIS A 111 -1.62 7.46 -5.26
C HIS A 111 -2.09 6.15 -4.68
N VAL A 112 -1.20 5.16 -4.71
CA VAL A 112 -1.27 3.94 -3.92
C VAL A 112 -0.36 4.07 -2.70
N LEU A 113 -0.79 3.47 -1.60
CA LEU A 113 -0.11 3.48 -0.31
C LEU A 113 0.18 2.04 0.12
N PHE A 114 1.32 1.80 0.76
CA PHE A 114 1.70 0.48 1.26
C PHE A 114 1.86 0.53 2.78
N PHE A 115 1.10 -0.29 3.49
CA PHE A 115 1.01 -0.31 4.95
C PHE A 115 1.40 -1.65 5.53
N SER A 116 1.80 -1.64 6.81
CA SER A 116 2.09 -2.84 7.59
C SER A 116 0.83 -3.57 8.09
N SER A 117 -0.34 -2.94 8.03
CA SER A 117 -1.58 -3.51 8.57
C SER A 117 -2.83 -2.96 7.89
N ALA A 118 -3.97 -3.65 8.11
CA ALA A 118 -5.26 -3.26 7.56
C ALA A 118 -5.74 -1.86 8.01
N THR A 119 -5.41 -1.43 9.22
CA THR A 119 -5.96 -0.21 9.84
C THR A 119 -4.90 0.67 10.50
N GLY A 120 -3.68 0.18 10.65
CA GLY A 120 -2.61 0.93 11.30
C GLY A 120 -2.09 2.10 10.46
N THR A 121 -1.30 2.95 11.09
CA THR A 121 -0.70 4.15 10.47
C THR A 121 0.73 3.95 9.98
N ASP A 122 1.32 2.77 10.23
CA ASP A 122 2.69 2.47 9.83
C ASP A 122 2.76 2.21 8.32
N ILE A 123 3.23 3.19 7.60
CA ILE A 123 3.31 3.19 6.13
C ILE A 123 4.73 2.87 5.67
N TYR A 124 4.87 1.90 4.78
CA TYR A 124 6.14 1.57 4.13
C TYR A 124 6.55 2.61 3.09
N GLY A 125 5.57 3.06 2.28
CA GLY A 125 5.80 4.01 1.22
C GLY A 125 4.57 4.22 0.34
N TRP A 126 4.74 4.95 -0.74
CA TRP A 126 3.68 5.27 -1.71
C TRP A 126 4.21 5.43 -3.12
N ALA A 127 3.32 5.36 -4.10
CA ALA A 127 3.63 5.60 -5.50
C ALA A 127 2.47 6.30 -6.21
N PRO A 128 2.73 7.17 -7.19
CA PRO A 128 1.69 7.76 -8.01
C PRO A 128 1.04 6.70 -8.92
N ILE A 129 -0.25 6.82 -9.15
CA ILE A 129 -0.96 6.08 -10.19
C ILE A 129 -0.66 6.73 -11.55
N GLN A 130 -0.37 5.91 -12.56
CA GLN A 130 -0.09 6.38 -13.91
C GLN A 130 -1.21 7.28 -14.45
N ASN A 131 -0.86 8.16 -15.39
CA ASN A 131 -1.79 9.11 -16.02
C ASN A 131 -2.47 10.09 -15.04
N GLY A 132 -1.83 10.34 -13.89
CA GLY A 132 -2.32 11.29 -12.89
C GLY A 132 -3.52 10.79 -12.08
N GLY A 133 -3.74 9.48 -12.06
CA GLY A 133 -4.78 8.85 -11.25
C GLY A 133 -6.06 8.51 -12.01
N VAL A 134 -7.02 7.95 -11.29
CA VAL A 134 -8.31 7.48 -11.82
C VAL A 134 -9.45 8.00 -10.95
N THR A 135 -10.58 8.36 -11.56
CA THR A 135 -11.80 8.74 -10.84
C THR A 135 -12.65 7.51 -10.59
N ILE A 136 -13.03 7.28 -9.33
CA ILE A 136 -13.86 6.17 -8.88
C ILE A 136 -15.24 6.72 -8.52
N GLY A 137 -16.22 6.35 -9.32
CA GLY A 137 -17.63 6.69 -9.12
C GLY A 137 -18.36 5.67 -8.26
N VAL A 138 -19.64 5.93 -8.00
CA VAL A 138 -20.53 4.98 -7.31
C VAL A 138 -20.68 3.71 -8.15
N GLY A 139 -20.47 2.57 -7.53
CA GLY A 139 -20.60 1.27 -8.19
C GLY A 139 -19.34 0.76 -8.86
N ASP A 140 -18.32 1.60 -9.00
CA ASP A 140 -17.04 1.20 -9.59
C ASP A 140 -16.25 0.28 -8.66
N VAL A 141 -15.36 -0.50 -9.26
CA VAL A 141 -14.41 -1.35 -8.56
C VAL A 141 -13.01 -0.95 -9.03
N ALA A 142 -12.21 -0.40 -8.11
CA ALA A 142 -10.80 -0.16 -8.40
C ALA A 142 -10.06 -1.50 -8.46
N ASN A 143 -9.28 -1.71 -9.52
CA ASN A 143 -8.48 -2.91 -9.65
C ASN A 143 -7.09 -2.61 -10.22
N PHE A 144 -6.13 -3.46 -9.86
CA PHE A 144 -4.81 -3.52 -10.50
C PHE A 144 -4.66 -4.91 -11.12
N ASN A 145 -4.48 -4.95 -12.44
CA ASN A 145 -4.22 -6.19 -13.17
C ASN A 145 -2.85 -6.77 -12.80
N LEU A 146 -2.55 -7.99 -13.26
CA LEU A 146 -1.25 -8.61 -13.09
C LEU A 146 -0.15 -7.66 -13.62
N ASN A 147 0.96 -7.61 -12.89
CA ASN A 147 2.12 -6.75 -13.20
C ASN A 147 1.85 -5.23 -13.19
N ALA A 148 0.68 -4.80 -12.73
CA ALA A 148 0.36 -3.37 -12.64
C ALA A 148 1.00 -2.68 -11.42
N ILE A 149 1.34 -3.44 -10.38
CA ILE A 149 2.05 -2.97 -9.20
C ILE A 149 3.46 -3.55 -9.26
N GLN A 150 4.47 -2.68 -9.30
CA GLN A 150 5.87 -3.06 -9.23
C GLN A 150 6.56 -2.28 -8.12
N LEU A 151 7.21 -3.01 -7.22
CA LEU A 151 8.06 -2.48 -6.17
C LEU A 151 9.50 -2.81 -6.52
N SER A 152 10.37 -1.81 -6.59
CA SER A 152 11.78 -2.02 -6.88
C SER A 152 12.65 -1.11 -6.03
N LEU A 153 13.76 -1.66 -5.57
CA LEU A 153 14.91 -0.92 -5.06
C LEU A 153 15.90 -0.83 -6.21
N ILE A 154 15.93 0.34 -6.86
CA ILE A 154 16.84 0.57 -7.98
C ILE A 154 18.01 1.41 -7.46
N ASP A 155 19.21 0.99 -7.77
CA ASP A 155 20.38 1.84 -7.64
C ASP A 155 20.32 2.91 -8.74
N THR A 156 20.16 4.17 -8.36
CA THR A 156 20.12 5.30 -9.30
C THR A 156 21.50 5.85 -9.64
N THR A 157 22.56 5.10 -9.37
CA THR A 157 23.94 5.52 -9.63
C THR A 157 24.38 5.31 -11.09
N GLU A 158 23.47 5.17 -12.05
CA GLU A 158 23.84 5.26 -13.45
C GLU A 158 23.39 6.59 -14.06
N SER A 159 24.28 7.51 -13.98
CA SER A 159 24.27 8.69 -14.85
C SER A 159 25.56 8.76 -15.65
#